data_6ac4091805b0cd7fa6a5dcc8583a5686
#
_entry.id   6ac4091805b0cd7fa6a5dcc8583a5686
#
_cell.length_a   1.000
_cell.length_b   1.000
_cell.length_c   1.000
_cell.angle_alpha   90.00
_cell.angle_beta   90.00
_cell.angle_gamma   90.00
#
_symmetry.space_group_name_H-M   'P 1'
#
loop_
_entity.id
_entity.type
_entity.pdbx_description
1 polymer ?
#
loop_
_entity_poly.entity_id
_entity_poly.type
_entity_poly.pdbx_seq_one_letter_code
_entity_poly.pdbx_strand_id
1 'polypeptide(L)'
;MAGSIRAGWAGRLMIANVRSTGQDIRRTTKLIGDADNAYFQVALVAGGTGRLSQDDRDAELGPGDCAVYETTRPFQWQFDNAWDVWVFSLPADSVRLTEAQRRHLSACRLDGTRGLTGVVSRFLLDLARHGEDLPAEQSDQVLAHASDLVITLLGQHLEATDTVRGARHGSLMPRIKDYIQQHLHDPGLDPARIAAAVHISTRYLHKLFQAEHDTVALYVRGLRLDQARRDLLDPRHAQHSIAAIAHACGFGDLSGFNRAFKTAYGLSPTDLRTPTTTSDGGKRIPPPQEK
;
A
#
# COMPACT_ATOMS: atom_id res chain seq x y z
N MET A 1 -7.49 -33.93 -21.63
CA MET A 1 -7.58 -32.55 -21.15
C MET A 1 -7.15 -31.62 -22.25
N ALA A 2 -8.02 -30.75 -22.72
CA ALA A 2 -7.70 -29.74 -23.72
C ALA A 2 -7.66 -28.38 -22.97
N GLY A 3 -6.51 -27.80 -22.83
CA GLY A 3 -6.34 -26.48 -22.24
C GLY A 3 -5.43 -25.62 -23.12
N SER A 4 -5.57 -24.31 -23.07
CA SER A 4 -4.70 -23.36 -23.74
C SER A 4 -4.22 -22.31 -22.78
N ILE A 5 -2.94 -21.95 -22.90
CA ILE A 5 -2.32 -20.84 -22.17
C ILE A 5 -1.71 -19.92 -23.22
N ARG A 6 -2.08 -18.64 -23.19
CA ARG A 6 -1.43 -17.58 -23.95
C ARG A 6 -0.92 -16.56 -22.94
N ALA A 7 0.34 -16.15 -23.02
CA ALA A 7 0.92 -15.17 -22.13
C ALA A 7 1.81 -14.22 -22.92
N GLY A 8 1.77 -12.95 -22.52
CA GLY A 8 2.60 -11.90 -23.08
C GLY A 8 3.02 -10.89 -22.01
N TRP A 9 4.15 -10.24 -22.23
CA TRP A 9 4.63 -9.16 -21.41
C TRP A 9 4.27 -7.82 -22.06
N ALA A 10 3.84 -6.90 -21.23
CA ALA A 10 3.52 -5.56 -21.65
C ALA A 10 4.07 -4.59 -20.59
N GLY A 11 5.28 -4.09 -20.82
CA GLY A 11 6.03 -3.35 -19.82
C GLY A 11 6.33 -4.22 -18.59
N ARG A 12 5.85 -3.79 -17.42
CA ARG A 12 5.99 -4.54 -16.15
C ARG A 12 4.81 -5.47 -15.85
N LEU A 13 3.77 -5.44 -16.66
CA LEU A 13 2.57 -6.27 -16.50
C LEU A 13 2.67 -7.51 -17.38
N MET A 14 2.55 -8.68 -16.79
CA MET A 14 2.34 -9.91 -17.55
C MET A 14 0.84 -10.20 -17.61
N ILE A 15 0.34 -10.42 -18.81
CA ILE A 15 -1.05 -10.81 -19.06
C ILE A 15 -1.06 -12.23 -19.59
N ALA A 16 -1.80 -13.10 -18.95
CA ALA A 16 -1.99 -14.47 -19.40
C ALA A 16 -3.47 -14.81 -19.50
N ASN A 17 -3.86 -15.48 -20.58
CA ASN A 17 -5.16 -16.12 -20.70
C ASN A 17 -5.00 -17.62 -20.50
N VAL A 18 -5.78 -18.18 -19.61
CA VAL A 18 -5.81 -19.62 -19.34
C VAL A 18 -7.24 -20.12 -19.52
N ARG A 19 -7.39 -21.12 -20.37
CA ARG A 19 -8.68 -21.78 -20.64
C ARG A 19 -8.52 -23.28 -20.51
N SER A 20 -9.44 -23.93 -19.83
CA SER A 20 -9.43 -25.40 -19.73
C SER A 20 -10.81 -25.94 -19.36
N THR A 21 -10.89 -27.25 -19.26
CA THR A 21 -12.00 -27.97 -18.61
C THR A 21 -11.80 -27.99 -17.10
N GLY A 22 -12.76 -28.54 -16.34
CA GLY A 22 -12.68 -28.66 -14.90
C GLY A 22 -11.38 -29.29 -14.42
N GLN A 23 -10.72 -28.66 -13.47
CA GLN A 23 -9.46 -29.13 -12.90
C GLN A 23 -9.09 -28.41 -11.59
N ASP A 24 -8.21 -29.04 -10.82
CA ASP A 24 -7.55 -28.46 -9.64
C ASP A 24 -6.14 -28.00 -10.02
N ILE A 25 -5.81 -26.76 -9.74
CA ILE A 25 -4.48 -26.17 -9.91
C ILE A 25 -3.95 -25.83 -8.52
N ARG A 26 -2.79 -26.39 -8.15
CA ARG A 26 -2.18 -26.17 -6.83
C ARG A 26 -0.75 -25.69 -6.97
N ARG A 27 -0.45 -24.56 -6.33
CA ARG A 27 0.92 -24.13 -6.06
C ARG A 27 1.25 -24.43 -4.61
N THR A 28 2.05 -25.46 -4.40
CA THR A 28 2.47 -25.87 -3.05
C THR A 28 3.75 -25.14 -2.63
N THR A 29 4.08 -25.14 -1.34
CA THR A 29 5.33 -24.58 -0.80
C THR A 29 6.56 -25.11 -1.55
N LYS A 30 6.56 -26.41 -1.95
CA LYS A 30 7.64 -27.04 -2.71
C LYS A 30 7.82 -26.42 -4.11
N LEU A 31 6.74 -25.92 -4.72
CA LEU A 31 6.76 -25.30 -6.06
C LEU A 31 7.07 -23.79 -6.01
N ILE A 32 7.09 -23.20 -4.83
CA ILE A 32 7.41 -21.78 -4.66
C ILE A 32 8.91 -21.57 -4.79
N GLY A 33 9.75 -22.51 -4.30
CA GLY A 33 11.21 -22.50 -4.45
C GLY A 33 11.84 -21.16 -4.04
N ASP A 34 13.10 -20.96 -4.39
CA ASP A 34 13.80 -19.67 -4.34
C ASP A 34 13.44 -18.82 -5.58
N ALA A 35 12.14 -18.74 -5.91
CA ALA A 35 11.69 -18.02 -7.09
C ALA A 35 12.00 -16.53 -6.94
N ASP A 36 12.93 -16.04 -7.73
CA ASP A 36 13.39 -14.64 -7.80
C ASP A 36 12.28 -13.63 -8.13
N ASN A 37 11.06 -14.09 -8.42
CA ASN A 37 9.96 -13.25 -8.90
C ASN A 37 8.70 -13.43 -8.06
N ALA A 38 8.50 -12.50 -7.12
CA ALA A 38 7.26 -12.34 -6.40
C ALA A 38 6.24 -11.53 -7.23
N TYR A 39 5.04 -12.07 -7.44
CA TYR A 39 3.96 -11.37 -8.14
C TYR A 39 2.69 -11.31 -7.30
N PHE A 40 2.04 -10.16 -7.35
CA PHE A 40 0.60 -10.07 -7.13
C PHE A 40 -0.11 -10.43 -8.42
N GLN A 41 -1.05 -11.35 -8.32
CA GLN A 41 -1.88 -11.76 -9.44
C GLN A 41 -3.32 -11.31 -9.21
N VAL A 42 -3.88 -10.66 -10.21
CA VAL A 42 -5.31 -10.36 -10.31
C VAL A 42 -5.87 -11.28 -11.37
N ALA A 43 -6.63 -12.28 -10.94
CA ALA A 43 -7.34 -13.17 -11.85
C ALA A 43 -8.74 -12.61 -12.13
N LEU A 44 -9.07 -12.43 -13.39
CA LEU A 44 -10.38 -12.03 -13.90
C LEU A 44 -11.06 -13.22 -14.56
N VAL A 45 -12.19 -13.64 -14.03
CA VAL A 45 -12.98 -14.74 -14.60
C VAL A 45 -13.78 -14.21 -15.80
N ALA A 46 -13.42 -14.65 -17.01
CA ALA A 46 -14.12 -14.30 -18.23
C ALA A 46 -15.25 -15.28 -18.57
N GLY A 47 -15.17 -16.53 -18.07
CA GLY A 47 -16.18 -17.55 -18.26
C GLY A 47 -16.02 -18.70 -17.28
N GLY A 48 -17.11 -19.39 -16.97
CA GLY A 48 -17.15 -20.45 -15.98
C GLY A 48 -17.21 -19.92 -14.54
N THR A 49 -17.05 -20.82 -13.58
CA THR A 49 -16.98 -20.51 -12.14
C THR A 49 -15.79 -21.23 -11.54
N GLY A 50 -15.18 -20.63 -10.53
CA GLY A 50 -14.04 -21.22 -9.85
C GLY A 50 -13.95 -20.78 -8.39
N ARG A 51 -13.22 -21.56 -7.60
CA ARG A 51 -12.87 -21.24 -6.21
C ARG A 51 -11.36 -21.07 -6.11
N LEU A 52 -10.96 -19.95 -5.53
CA LEU A 52 -9.57 -19.68 -5.15
C LEU A 52 -9.41 -19.79 -3.65
N SER A 53 -8.39 -20.55 -3.20
CA SER A 53 -8.02 -20.67 -1.79
C SER A 53 -6.58 -20.20 -1.58
N GLN A 54 -6.34 -19.31 -0.60
CA GLN A 54 -5.02 -18.87 -0.13
C GLN A 54 -5.12 -18.34 1.30
N ASP A 55 -4.15 -18.68 2.18
CA ASP A 55 -4.07 -18.20 3.57
C ASP A 55 -5.35 -18.45 4.38
N ASP A 56 -5.88 -19.67 4.34
CA ASP A 56 -7.13 -20.09 5.01
C ASP A 56 -8.36 -19.24 4.62
N ARG A 57 -8.35 -18.70 3.40
CA ARG A 57 -9.44 -17.93 2.81
C ARG A 57 -9.86 -18.54 1.49
N ASP A 58 -11.16 -18.48 1.23
CA ASP A 58 -11.77 -18.94 0.01
C ASP A 58 -12.56 -17.82 -0.68
N ALA A 59 -12.45 -17.74 -1.99
CA ALA A 59 -13.27 -16.89 -2.83
C ALA A 59 -13.96 -17.70 -3.92
N GLU A 60 -15.27 -17.65 -3.98
CA GLU A 60 -16.04 -18.15 -5.10
C GLU A 60 -16.25 -17.05 -6.14
N LEU A 61 -15.94 -17.35 -7.39
CA LEU A 61 -15.88 -16.37 -8.47
C LEU A 61 -16.71 -16.84 -9.65
N GLY A 62 -17.45 -15.89 -10.21
CA GLY A 62 -18.17 -16.03 -11.48
C GLY A 62 -17.69 -15.05 -12.54
N PRO A 63 -18.31 -15.07 -13.73
CA PRO A 63 -17.93 -14.18 -14.83
C PRO A 63 -17.98 -12.69 -14.44
N GLY A 64 -16.89 -11.98 -14.72
CA GLY A 64 -16.69 -10.58 -14.37
C GLY A 64 -16.02 -10.36 -13.01
N ASP A 65 -16.04 -11.32 -12.10
CA ASP A 65 -15.35 -11.21 -10.82
C ASP A 65 -13.83 -11.24 -10.99
N CYS A 66 -13.15 -10.51 -10.10
CA CYS A 66 -11.71 -10.61 -9.94
C CYS A 66 -11.35 -11.23 -8.59
N ALA A 67 -10.21 -11.91 -8.54
CA ALA A 67 -9.59 -12.33 -7.29
C ALA A 67 -8.12 -11.94 -7.24
N VAL A 68 -7.65 -11.65 -6.04
CA VAL A 68 -6.26 -11.27 -5.78
C VAL A 68 -5.56 -12.38 -5.01
N TYR A 69 -4.35 -12.73 -5.41
CA TYR A 69 -3.50 -13.68 -4.71
C TYR A 69 -2.03 -13.43 -4.99
N GLU A 70 -1.17 -14.04 -4.20
CA GLU A 70 0.27 -13.84 -4.27
C GLU A 70 1.00 -15.13 -4.61
N THR A 71 1.98 -15.06 -5.52
CA THR A 71 2.71 -16.26 -6.00
C THR A 71 3.73 -16.79 -5.00
N THR A 72 4.13 -16.01 -4.00
CA THR A 72 5.08 -16.37 -2.95
C THR A 72 4.48 -17.22 -1.84
N ARG A 73 3.17 -17.45 -1.86
CA ARG A 73 2.44 -18.25 -0.90
C ARG A 73 1.65 -19.35 -1.60
N PRO A 74 1.42 -20.51 -0.94
CA PRO A 74 0.62 -21.59 -1.50
C PRO A 74 -0.78 -21.09 -1.84
N PHE A 75 -1.30 -21.56 -2.98
CA PHE A 75 -2.70 -21.32 -3.37
C PHE A 75 -3.26 -22.51 -4.12
N GLN A 76 -4.59 -22.57 -4.18
CA GLN A 76 -5.33 -23.56 -4.94
C GLN A 76 -6.46 -22.90 -5.72
N TRP A 77 -6.59 -23.26 -7.01
CA TRP A 77 -7.76 -23.01 -7.82
C TRP A 77 -8.51 -24.31 -8.06
N GLN A 78 -9.83 -24.26 -7.95
CA GLN A 78 -10.72 -25.37 -8.25
C GLN A 78 -11.76 -24.90 -9.27
N PHE A 79 -11.89 -25.67 -10.35
CA PHE A 79 -12.86 -25.43 -11.42
C PHE A 79 -13.60 -26.73 -11.71
N ASP A 80 -14.92 -26.72 -11.59
CA ASP A 80 -15.74 -27.92 -11.79
C ASP A 80 -16.04 -28.17 -13.28
N ASN A 81 -16.10 -27.10 -14.08
CA ASN A 81 -16.49 -27.11 -15.48
C ASN A 81 -15.46 -26.39 -16.36
N ALA A 82 -15.80 -26.15 -17.63
CA ALA A 82 -15.00 -25.33 -18.52
C ALA A 82 -14.89 -23.88 -18.00
N TRP A 83 -13.72 -23.33 -18.08
CA TRP A 83 -13.41 -22.00 -17.53
C TRP A 83 -12.47 -21.21 -18.44
N ASP A 84 -12.53 -19.87 -18.30
CA ASP A 84 -11.71 -18.89 -19.00
C ASP A 84 -11.30 -17.81 -18.00
N VAL A 85 -10.01 -17.69 -17.69
CA VAL A 85 -9.46 -16.74 -16.73
C VAL A 85 -8.34 -15.95 -17.37
N TRP A 86 -8.37 -14.64 -17.19
CA TRP A 86 -7.27 -13.76 -17.48
C TRP A 86 -6.52 -13.42 -16.20
N VAL A 87 -5.20 -13.56 -16.23
CA VAL A 87 -4.33 -13.30 -15.08
C VAL A 87 -3.42 -12.13 -15.40
N PHE A 88 -3.53 -11.09 -14.59
CA PHE A 88 -2.69 -9.91 -14.62
C PHE A 88 -1.67 -10.00 -13.49
N SER A 89 -0.39 -10.16 -13.83
CA SER A 89 0.68 -10.33 -12.85
C SER A 89 1.51 -9.05 -12.74
N LEU A 90 1.50 -8.46 -11.55
CA LEU A 90 2.26 -7.26 -11.17
C LEU A 90 3.42 -7.68 -10.28
N PRO A 91 4.67 -7.22 -10.52
CA PRO A 91 5.75 -7.44 -9.57
C PRO A 91 5.36 -6.97 -8.17
N ALA A 92 5.66 -7.76 -7.14
CA ALA A 92 5.21 -7.46 -5.77
C ALA A 92 5.80 -6.15 -5.21
N ASP A 93 6.96 -5.72 -5.72
CA ASP A 93 7.59 -4.43 -5.40
C ASP A 93 6.88 -3.22 -6.00
N SER A 94 6.05 -3.43 -7.03
CA SER A 94 5.22 -2.38 -7.65
C SER A 94 4.09 -1.91 -6.74
N VAL A 95 3.70 -2.72 -5.75
CA VAL A 95 2.59 -2.44 -4.84
C VAL A 95 3.15 -2.37 -3.42
N ARG A 96 3.22 -1.16 -2.86
CA ARG A 96 3.72 -0.94 -1.49
C ARG A 96 2.66 -1.36 -0.47
N LEU A 97 2.65 -2.62 -0.09
CA LEU A 97 1.72 -3.20 0.89
C LEU A 97 2.49 -3.75 2.09
N THR A 98 1.95 -3.53 3.28
CA THR A 98 2.39 -4.23 4.50
C THR A 98 2.00 -5.70 4.43
N GLU A 99 2.66 -6.55 5.21
CA GLU A 99 2.33 -7.98 5.29
C GLU A 99 0.87 -8.23 5.73
N ALA A 100 0.34 -7.39 6.62
CA ALA A 100 -1.05 -7.46 7.03
C ALA A 100 -2.02 -7.15 5.88
N GLN A 101 -1.71 -6.16 5.04
CA GLN A 101 -2.49 -5.81 3.84
C GLN A 101 -2.40 -6.90 2.78
N ARG A 102 -1.21 -7.49 2.57
CA ARG A 102 -1.02 -8.63 1.67
C ARG A 102 -1.90 -9.81 2.06
N ARG A 103 -1.87 -10.22 3.33
CA ARG A 103 -2.75 -11.28 3.85
C ARG A 103 -4.22 -10.92 3.73
N HIS A 104 -4.55 -9.64 3.81
CA HIS A 104 -5.93 -9.20 3.67
C HIS A 104 -6.46 -9.37 2.25
N LEU A 105 -5.60 -9.17 1.26
CA LEU A 105 -5.92 -9.33 -0.17
C LEU A 105 -5.89 -10.79 -0.63
N SER A 106 -5.33 -11.72 0.16
CA SER A 106 -5.28 -13.15 -0.19
C SER A 106 -6.67 -13.73 -0.41
N ALA A 107 -6.88 -14.37 -1.55
CA ALA A 107 -8.16 -14.93 -1.99
C ALA A 107 -9.33 -13.96 -1.79
N CYS A 108 -9.11 -12.67 -2.06
CA CYS A 108 -10.14 -11.65 -1.94
C CYS A 108 -10.95 -11.58 -3.22
N ARG A 109 -12.27 -11.78 -3.13
CA ARG A 109 -13.19 -11.57 -4.24
C ARG A 109 -13.50 -10.08 -4.38
N LEU A 110 -13.31 -9.57 -5.57
CA LEU A 110 -13.71 -8.23 -6.00
C LEU A 110 -14.90 -8.38 -6.98
N ASP A 111 -16.08 -7.93 -6.54
CA ASP A 111 -17.33 -8.04 -7.31
C ASP A 111 -17.25 -7.22 -8.62
N GLY A 112 -17.09 -7.91 -9.74
CA GLY A 112 -16.95 -7.31 -11.06
C GLY A 112 -18.25 -6.82 -11.69
N THR A 113 -19.39 -6.97 -11.02
CA THR A 113 -20.69 -6.57 -11.58
C THR A 113 -21.02 -5.10 -11.38
N ARG A 114 -20.39 -4.41 -10.40
CA ARG A 114 -20.74 -3.05 -10.00
C ARG A 114 -19.54 -2.21 -9.51
N GLY A 115 -19.79 -0.93 -9.35
CA GLY A 115 -18.82 0.02 -8.79
C GLY A 115 -17.53 0.13 -9.61
N LEU A 116 -16.46 0.55 -8.95
CA LEU A 116 -15.15 0.68 -9.60
C LEU A 116 -14.63 -0.66 -10.10
N THR A 117 -14.80 -1.74 -9.34
CA THR A 117 -14.40 -3.09 -9.77
C THR A 117 -15.03 -3.47 -11.08
N GLY A 118 -16.33 -3.23 -11.26
CA GLY A 118 -17.02 -3.53 -12.51
C GLY A 118 -16.52 -2.72 -13.71
N VAL A 119 -16.10 -1.48 -13.51
CA VAL A 119 -15.49 -0.65 -14.57
C VAL A 119 -14.11 -1.19 -14.92
N VAL A 120 -13.27 -1.42 -13.92
CA VAL A 120 -11.89 -1.91 -14.10
C VAL A 120 -11.89 -3.31 -14.71
N SER A 121 -12.76 -4.21 -14.23
CA SER A 121 -12.90 -5.58 -14.77
C SER A 121 -13.24 -5.58 -16.26
N ARG A 122 -14.22 -4.79 -16.70
CA ARG A 122 -14.57 -4.66 -18.12
C ARG A 122 -13.42 -4.08 -18.93
N PHE A 123 -12.80 -3.00 -18.45
CA PHE A 123 -11.65 -2.40 -19.11
C PHE A 123 -10.48 -3.41 -19.26
N LEU A 124 -10.13 -4.13 -18.21
CA LEU A 124 -9.08 -5.15 -18.26
C LEU A 124 -9.41 -6.29 -19.21
N LEU A 125 -10.68 -6.71 -19.26
CA LEU A 125 -11.12 -7.76 -20.15
C LEU A 125 -11.05 -7.32 -21.62
N ASP A 126 -11.47 -6.10 -21.93
CA ASP A 126 -11.41 -5.53 -23.27
C ASP A 126 -9.96 -5.29 -23.70
N LEU A 127 -9.12 -4.77 -22.81
CA LEU A 127 -7.69 -4.62 -23.05
C LEU A 127 -7.01 -5.97 -23.32
N ALA A 128 -7.33 -6.99 -22.53
CA ALA A 128 -6.76 -8.32 -22.69
C ALA A 128 -7.20 -9.01 -23.98
N ARG A 129 -8.38 -8.70 -24.50
CA ARG A 129 -8.92 -9.27 -25.76
C ARG A 129 -8.43 -8.56 -27.00
N HIS A 130 -8.23 -7.25 -26.92
CA HIS A 130 -8.00 -6.37 -28.07
C HIS A 130 -6.67 -5.60 -27.98
N GLY A 131 -5.91 -5.77 -26.90
CA GLY A 131 -4.65 -5.03 -26.71
C GLY A 131 -3.58 -5.34 -27.76
N GLU A 132 -3.63 -6.52 -28.39
CA GLU A 132 -2.72 -6.90 -29.48
C GLU A 132 -2.96 -6.06 -30.77
N ASP A 133 -4.17 -5.49 -30.92
CA ASP A 133 -4.52 -4.63 -32.05
C ASP A 133 -4.01 -3.18 -31.89
N LEU A 134 -3.50 -2.82 -30.72
CA LEU A 134 -2.99 -1.47 -30.44
C LEU A 134 -1.57 -1.30 -30.99
N PRO A 135 -1.23 -0.10 -31.53
CA PRO A 135 0.15 0.23 -31.85
C PRO A 135 1.05 0.15 -30.59
N ALA A 136 2.28 -0.32 -30.75
CA ALA A 136 3.19 -0.59 -29.63
C ALA A 136 3.35 0.58 -28.64
N GLU A 137 3.50 1.82 -29.15
CA GLU A 137 3.62 3.02 -28.32
C GLU A 137 2.37 3.31 -27.49
N GLN A 138 1.17 3.00 -28.04
CA GLN A 138 -0.11 3.17 -27.32
C GLN A 138 -0.33 2.04 -26.33
N SER A 139 0.09 0.83 -26.67
CA SER A 139 -0.01 -0.34 -25.79
C SER A 139 0.70 -0.10 -24.47
N ASP A 140 1.93 0.40 -24.47
CA ASP A 140 2.72 0.66 -23.26
C ASP A 140 2.03 1.68 -22.34
N GLN A 141 1.45 2.75 -22.89
CA GLN A 141 0.71 3.74 -22.13
C GLN A 141 -0.58 3.17 -21.52
N VAL A 142 -1.37 2.45 -22.31
CA VAL A 142 -2.62 1.86 -21.85
C VAL A 142 -2.36 0.83 -20.74
N LEU A 143 -1.28 0.07 -20.85
CA LEU A 143 -0.89 -0.95 -19.87
C LEU A 143 -0.34 -0.34 -18.57
N ALA A 144 0.38 0.79 -18.66
CA ALA A 144 0.77 1.55 -17.47
C ALA A 144 -0.48 2.03 -16.71
N HIS A 145 -1.46 2.62 -17.42
CA HIS A 145 -2.73 3.03 -16.81
C HIS A 145 -3.56 1.86 -16.27
N ALA A 146 -3.53 0.70 -16.94
CA ALA A 146 -4.17 -0.51 -16.43
C ALA A 146 -3.57 -0.94 -15.09
N SER A 147 -2.24 -0.90 -14.97
CA SER A 147 -1.53 -1.18 -13.72
C SER A 147 -1.92 -0.21 -12.61
N ASP A 148 -1.98 1.09 -12.90
CA ASP A 148 -2.39 2.13 -11.94
C ASP A 148 -3.85 1.93 -11.50
N LEU A 149 -4.74 1.55 -12.41
CA LEU A 149 -6.13 1.25 -12.08
C LEU A 149 -6.26 0.03 -11.16
N VAL A 150 -5.47 -1.02 -11.41
CA VAL A 150 -5.42 -2.20 -10.53
C VAL A 150 -4.91 -1.81 -9.14
N ILE A 151 -3.83 -1.05 -9.05
CA ILE A 151 -3.28 -0.57 -7.77
C ILE A 151 -4.32 0.29 -7.02
N THR A 152 -5.01 1.18 -7.73
CA THR A 152 -6.08 2.01 -7.16
C THR A 152 -7.24 1.16 -6.64
N LEU A 153 -7.66 0.14 -7.39
CA LEU A 153 -8.70 -0.80 -6.99
C LEU A 153 -8.33 -1.54 -5.69
N LEU A 154 -7.09 -2.04 -5.61
CA LEU A 154 -6.59 -2.72 -4.41
C LEU A 154 -6.55 -1.77 -3.21
N GLY A 155 -6.10 -0.53 -3.40
CA GLY A 155 -6.08 0.51 -2.36
C GLY A 155 -7.47 0.80 -1.82
N GLN A 156 -8.45 1.05 -2.68
CA GLN A 156 -9.84 1.29 -2.28
C GLN A 156 -10.47 0.09 -1.58
N HIS A 157 -10.15 -1.13 -2.02
CA HIS A 157 -10.66 -2.33 -1.35
C HIS A 157 -10.11 -2.47 0.07
N LEU A 158 -8.82 -2.16 0.28
CA LEU A 158 -8.21 -2.13 1.60
C LEU A 158 -8.85 -1.06 2.49
N GLU A 159 -9.04 0.17 1.99
CA GLU A 159 -9.70 1.25 2.71
C GLU A 159 -11.15 0.93 3.06
N ALA A 160 -11.93 0.40 2.11
CA ALA A 160 -13.31 -0.02 2.35
C ALA A 160 -13.40 -1.11 3.42
N THR A 161 -12.45 -2.05 3.43
CA THR A 161 -12.42 -3.14 4.40
C THR A 161 -11.92 -2.68 5.76
N ASP A 162 -10.97 -1.77 5.80
CA ASP A 162 -10.54 -1.09 7.04
C ASP A 162 -11.69 -0.26 7.63
N THR A 163 -12.50 0.37 6.78
CA THR A 163 -13.72 1.07 7.21
C THR A 163 -14.78 0.09 7.74
N VAL A 164 -15.00 -1.04 7.10
CA VAL A 164 -15.97 -2.07 7.54
C VAL A 164 -15.45 -2.84 8.77
N ARG A 165 -14.15 -3.11 8.87
CA ARG A 165 -13.52 -3.62 10.11
C ARG A 165 -13.51 -2.56 11.19
N GLY A 166 -13.31 -1.30 10.83
CA GLY A 166 -13.45 -0.15 11.71
C GLY A 166 -14.86 -0.01 12.28
N ALA A 167 -15.88 -0.44 11.55
CA ALA A 167 -17.25 -0.49 12.06
C ALA A 167 -17.54 -1.74 12.91
N ARG A 168 -16.81 -2.86 12.70
CA ARG A 168 -17.01 -4.12 13.45
C ARG A 168 -15.99 -4.37 14.57
N HIS A 169 -14.74 -3.90 14.44
CA HIS A 169 -13.67 -3.96 15.44
C HIS A 169 -12.70 -2.82 15.17
N GLY A 170 -13.20 -1.58 15.18
CA GLY A 170 -12.44 -0.38 14.79
C GLY A 170 -10.94 -0.58 14.90
N SER A 171 -10.23 -0.65 13.79
CA SER A 171 -8.82 -0.32 13.82
C SER A 171 -8.76 1.17 14.12
N LEU A 172 -8.77 1.48 15.42
CA LEU A 172 -8.69 2.84 15.94
C LEU A 172 -7.40 3.52 15.48
N MET A 173 -6.37 2.73 15.15
CA MET A 173 -5.05 3.26 14.78
C MET A 173 -5.05 4.14 13.52
N PRO A 174 -5.63 3.78 12.37
CA PRO A 174 -5.73 4.69 11.24
C PRO A 174 -6.47 5.98 11.60
N ARG A 175 -7.62 5.89 12.26
CA ARG A 175 -8.38 7.07 12.71
C ARG A 175 -7.58 7.95 13.68
N ILE A 176 -6.81 7.34 14.57
CA ILE A 176 -5.91 8.04 15.49
C ILE A 176 -4.81 8.73 14.71
N LYS A 177 -4.15 8.02 13.77
CA LYS A 177 -3.07 8.56 12.94
C LYS A 177 -3.57 9.72 12.05
N ASP A 178 -4.74 9.58 11.44
CA ASP A 178 -5.39 10.63 10.64
C ASP A 178 -5.70 11.86 11.49
N TYR A 179 -6.29 11.67 12.67
CA TYR A 179 -6.55 12.79 13.58
C TYR A 179 -5.26 13.50 13.99
N ILE A 180 -4.20 12.76 14.32
CA ILE A 180 -2.89 13.32 14.64
C ILE A 180 -2.34 14.12 13.46
N GLN A 181 -2.44 13.60 12.24
CA GLN A 181 -1.94 14.26 11.03
C GLN A 181 -2.67 15.57 10.77
N GLN A 182 -4.01 15.60 10.92
CA GLN A 182 -4.82 16.80 10.71
C GLN A 182 -4.56 17.89 11.77
N HIS A 183 -4.15 17.50 12.98
CA HIS A 183 -3.92 18.43 14.09
C HIS A 183 -2.43 18.55 14.48
N LEU A 184 -1.53 18.11 13.62
CA LEU A 184 -0.09 18.02 13.91
C LEU A 184 0.53 19.37 14.31
N HIS A 185 0.03 20.45 13.70
CA HIS A 185 0.51 21.82 13.91
C HIS A 185 0.04 22.46 15.22
N ASP A 186 -0.94 21.86 15.91
CA ASP A 186 -1.44 22.37 17.18
C ASP A 186 -0.50 21.99 18.33
N PRO A 187 0.15 22.97 19.00
CA PRO A 187 1.02 22.67 20.14
C PRO A 187 0.32 21.99 21.31
N GLY A 188 -1.02 22.19 21.42
CA GLY A 188 -1.89 21.59 22.43
C GLY A 188 -2.34 20.17 22.09
N LEU A 189 -1.85 19.56 21.02
CA LEU A 189 -2.17 18.17 20.70
C LEU A 189 -1.49 17.23 21.70
N ASP A 190 -2.28 16.64 22.58
CA ASP A 190 -1.86 15.72 23.63
C ASP A 190 -2.63 14.38 23.54
N PRO A 191 -2.18 13.34 24.26
CA PRO A 191 -2.86 12.03 24.25
C PRO A 191 -4.31 12.07 24.71
N ALA A 192 -4.68 13.00 25.61
CA ALA A 192 -6.05 13.10 26.11
C ALA A 192 -6.98 13.63 25.03
N ARG A 193 -6.58 14.65 24.28
CA ARG A 193 -7.33 15.19 23.14
C ARG A 193 -7.49 14.18 22.01
N ILE A 194 -6.40 13.45 21.70
CA ILE A 194 -6.44 12.40 20.69
C ILE A 194 -7.44 11.32 21.10
N ALA A 195 -7.36 10.83 22.34
CA ALA A 195 -8.27 9.80 22.86
C ALA A 195 -9.72 10.25 22.85
N ALA A 196 -9.99 11.49 23.29
CA ALA A 196 -11.34 12.07 23.28
C ALA A 196 -11.91 12.18 21.86
N ALA A 197 -11.13 12.61 20.90
CA ALA A 197 -11.57 12.77 19.50
C ALA A 197 -11.98 11.45 18.84
N VAL A 198 -11.36 10.33 19.22
CA VAL A 198 -11.69 9.00 18.70
C VAL A 198 -12.56 8.17 19.66
N HIS A 199 -13.06 8.80 20.74
CA HIS A 199 -13.99 8.21 21.74
C HIS A 199 -13.41 6.98 22.48
N ILE A 200 -12.15 7.05 22.92
CA ILE A 200 -11.49 6.01 23.73
C ILE A 200 -10.87 6.60 24.98
N SER A 201 -10.47 5.74 25.93
CA SER A 201 -9.69 6.17 27.07
C SER A 201 -8.21 6.40 26.69
N THR A 202 -7.53 7.34 27.35
CA THR A 202 -6.08 7.57 27.19
C THR A 202 -5.26 6.30 27.47
N ARG A 203 -5.69 5.49 28.45
CA ARG A 203 -5.05 4.19 28.75
C ARG A 203 -5.11 3.24 27.56
N TYR A 204 -6.24 3.20 26.88
CA TYR A 204 -6.41 2.32 25.69
C TYR A 204 -5.61 2.84 24.49
N LEU A 205 -5.54 4.18 24.31
CA LEU A 205 -4.67 4.80 23.33
C LEU A 205 -3.19 4.39 23.53
N HIS A 206 -2.67 4.50 24.76
CA HIS A 206 -1.31 4.08 25.06
C HIS A 206 -1.09 2.59 24.79
N LYS A 207 -2.05 1.71 25.13
CA LYS A 207 -1.96 0.27 24.86
C LYS A 207 -1.86 -0.02 23.36
N LEU A 208 -2.61 0.72 22.51
CA LEU A 208 -2.55 0.58 21.05
C LEU A 208 -1.16 0.93 20.50
N PHE A 209 -0.58 2.05 20.95
CA PHE A 209 0.78 2.43 20.53
C PHE A 209 1.87 1.49 21.05
N GLN A 210 1.74 0.97 22.26
CA GLN A 210 2.67 -0.04 22.80
C GLN A 210 2.69 -1.32 21.94
N ALA A 211 1.58 -1.70 21.33
CA ALA A 211 1.53 -2.83 20.42
C ALA A 211 2.31 -2.59 19.11
N GLU A 212 2.51 -1.32 18.73
CA GLU A 212 3.38 -0.91 17.61
C GLU A 212 4.82 -0.57 18.07
N HIS A 213 5.20 -0.89 19.32
CA HIS A 213 6.50 -0.62 19.93
C HIS A 213 6.87 0.88 20.01
N ASP A 214 5.86 1.77 20.07
CA ASP A 214 6.05 3.21 20.14
C ASP A 214 5.22 3.84 21.28
N THR A 215 5.37 5.15 21.48
CA THR A 215 4.49 5.95 22.34
C THR A 215 3.83 7.05 21.51
N VAL A 216 2.59 7.43 21.90
CA VAL A 216 1.86 8.52 21.23
C VAL A 216 2.74 9.79 21.11
N ALA A 217 3.46 10.13 22.19
CA ALA A 217 4.29 11.33 22.24
C ALA A 217 5.50 11.25 21.30
N LEU A 218 6.14 10.07 21.19
CA LEU A 218 7.26 9.87 20.27
C LEU A 218 6.78 9.88 18.82
N TYR A 219 5.65 9.26 18.53
CA TYR A 219 5.04 9.27 17.20
C TYR A 219 4.69 10.69 16.73
N VAL A 220 3.98 11.47 17.54
CA VAL A 220 3.65 12.88 17.23
C VAL A 220 4.93 13.71 17.05
N ARG A 221 5.90 13.54 17.94
CA ARG A 221 7.19 14.24 17.86
C ARG A 221 7.94 13.90 16.56
N GLY A 222 7.97 12.63 16.18
CA GLY A 222 8.60 12.17 14.92
C GLY A 222 7.98 12.86 13.71
N LEU A 223 6.66 12.85 13.57
CA LEU A 223 5.95 13.52 12.47
C LEU A 223 6.23 15.03 12.41
N ARG A 224 6.27 15.71 13.57
CA ARG A 224 6.61 17.14 13.66
C ARG A 224 8.04 17.43 13.23
N LEU A 225 8.99 16.56 13.61
CA LEU A 225 10.39 16.68 13.19
C LEU A 225 10.58 16.45 11.69
N ASP A 226 9.88 15.46 11.13
CA ASP A 226 9.89 15.19 9.68
C ASP A 226 9.32 16.37 8.89
N GLN A 227 8.23 16.99 9.37
CA GLN A 227 7.67 18.19 8.76
C GLN A 227 8.67 19.36 8.84
N ALA A 228 9.22 19.62 10.02
CA ALA A 228 10.20 20.68 10.20
C ALA A 228 11.45 20.48 9.31
N ARG A 229 11.91 19.25 9.13
CA ARG A 229 13.01 18.94 8.21
C ARG A 229 12.64 19.26 6.76
N ARG A 230 11.44 18.93 6.30
CA ARG A 230 10.98 19.29 4.94
C ARG A 230 10.93 20.79 4.77
N ASP A 231 10.36 21.52 5.74
CA ASP A 231 10.21 22.97 5.69
C ASP A 231 11.58 23.71 5.74
N LEU A 232 12.54 23.17 6.50
CA LEU A 232 13.90 23.70 6.55
C LEU A 232 14.66 23.58 5.22
N LEU A 233 14.35 22.54 4.42
CA LEU A 233 14.96 22.27 3.12
C LEU A 233 14.20 22.93 1.96
N ASP A 234 12.98 23.39 2.19
CA ASP A 234 12.16 24.01 1.14
C ASP A 234 12.57 25.46 0.90
N PRO A 235 13.00 25.84 -0.31
CA PRO A 235 13.37 27.21 -0.64
C PRO A 235 12.24 28.24 -0.38
N ARG A 236 10.98 27.84 -0.41
CA ARG A 236 9.84 28.71 -0.11
C ARG A 236 9.84 29.18 1.36
N HIS A 237 10.47 28.42 2.25
CA HIS A 237 10.61 28.74 3.68
C HIS A 237 11.97 29.34 4.04
N ALA A 238 12.81 29.69 3.07
CA ALA A 238 14.16 30.21 3.30
C ALA A 238 14.19 31.47 4.19
N GLN A 239 13.17 32.32 4.11
CA GLN A 239 13.04 33.57 4.88
C GLN A 239 12.45 33.37 6.29
N HIS A 240 11.88 32.19 6.61
CA HIS A 240 11.33 31.93 7.92
C HIS A 240 12.46 31.60 8.90
N SER A 241 12.39 32.14 10.13
CA SER A 241 13.33 31.75 11.19
C SER A 241 13.13 30.29 11.61
N ILE A 242 14.17 29.66 12.13
CA ILE A 242 14.07 28.29 12.69
C ILE A 242 12.99 28.22 13.76
N ALA A 243 12.87 29.25 14.59
CA ALA A 243 11.83 29.35 15.62
C ALA A 243 10.43 29.40 15.01
N ALA A 244 10.23 30.14 13.90
CA ALA A 244 8.95 30.20 13.20
C ALA A 244 8.56 28.84 12.62
N ILE A 245 9.51 28.12 12.01
CA ILE A 245 9.27 26.76 11.47
C ILE A 245 8.97 25.78 12.61
N ALA A 246 9.75 25.80 13.71
CA ALA A 246 9.48 24.94 14.85
C ALA A 246 8.06 25.16 15.42
N HIS A 247 7.66 26.43 15.57
CA HIS A 247 6.32 26.77 16.05
C HIS A 247 5.22 26.34 15.07
N ALA A 248 5.39 26.59 13.78
CA ALA A 248 4.47 26.14 12.73
C ALA A 248 4.30 24.62 12.70
N CYS A 249 5.34 23.86 13.09
CA CYS A 249 5.29 22.41 13.24
C CYS A 249 4.74 21.94 14.60
N GLY A 250 4.24 22.84 15.45
CA GLY A 250 3.60 22.50 16.73
C GLY A 250 4.56 22.31 17.91
N PHE A 251 5.83 22.77 17.83
CA PHE A 251 6.72 22.80 18.98
C PHE A 251 6.48 24.03 19.84
N GLY A 252 6.24 23.81 21.15
CA GLY A 252 5.98 24.87 22.10
C GLY A 252 7.24 25.65 22.54
N ASP A 253 8.43 25.03 22.44
CA ASP A 253 9.70 25.66 22.78
C ASP A 253 10.82 25.31 21.79
N LEU A 254 11.68 26.30 21.50
CA LEU A 254 12.79 26.16 20.55
C LEU A 254 13.92 25.28 21.10
N SER A 255 14.15 25.28 22.41
CA SER A 255 15.25 24.52 23.03
C SER A 255 14.95 23.02 22.97
N GLY A 256 13.71 22.64 23.27
CA GLY A 256 13.21 21.27 23.12
C GLY A 256 13.25 20.78 21.68
N PHE A 257 12.82 21.65 20.74
CA PHE A 257 12.91 21.36 19.30
C PHE A 257 14.35 21.10 18.86
N ASN A 258 15.29 21.99 19.16
CA ASN A 258 16.70 21.86 18.74
C ASN A 258 17.34 20.56 19.25
N ARG A 259 17.09 20.21 20.55
CA ARG A 259 17.56 18.94 21.10
C ARG A 259 16.96 17.72 20.42
N ALA A 260 15.64 17.72 20.24
CA ALA A 260 14.94 16.63 19.60
C ALA A 260 15.39 16.45 18.15
N PHE A 261 15.55 17.55 17.41
CA PHE A 261 16.01 17.56 16.03
C PHE A 261 17.43 16.99 15.90
N LYS A 262 18.36 17.46 16.74
CA LYS A 262 19.74 16.96 16.76
C LYS A 262 19.82 15.48 17.14
N THR A 263 18.98 15.03 18.07
CA THR A 263 18.89 13.60 18.44
C THR A 263 18.38 12.75 17.28
N ALA A 264 17.36 13.23 16.54
CA ALA A 264 16.74 12.46 15.46
C ALA A 264 17.61 12.42 14.18
N TYR A 265 18.30 13.52 13.85
CA TYR A 265 19.01 13.65 12.57
C TYR A 265 20.52 13.80 12.67
N GLY A 266 21.08 13.84 13.88
CA GLY A 266 22.53 13.96 14.13
C GLY A 266 23.13 15.36 13.90
N LEU A 267 22.33 16.34 13.42
CA LEU A 267 22.77 17.71 13.13
C LEU A 267 21.72 18.72 13.59
N SER A 268 22.13 19.97 13.80
CA SER A 268 21.19 21.01 14.22
C SER A 268 20.33 21.51 13.05
N PRO A 269 19.15 22.11 13.34
CA PRO A 269 18.34 22.75 12.31
C PRO A 269 19.09 23.83 11.51
N THR A 270 20.00 24.54 12.16
CA THR A 270 20.85 25.56 11.55
C THR A 270 21.84 24.95 10.57
N ASP A 271 22.51 23.84 10.97
CA ASP A 271 23.47 23.15 10.12
C ASP A 271 22.79 22.54 8.88
N LEU A 272 21.55 22.04 9.03
CA LEU A 272 20.77 21.51 7.92
C LEU A 272 20.39 22.59 6.89
N ARG A 273 20.05 23.79 7.36
CA ARG A 273 19.63 24.90 6.48
C ARG A 273 20.79 25.57 5.74
N THR A 274 21.96 25.62 6.38
CA THR A 274 23.14 26.23 5.78
C THR A 274 23.74 25.26 4.77
N PRO A 275 23.76 25.55 3.46
CA PRO A 275 24.51 24.70 2.56
C PRO A 275 25.98 24.76 2.98
N THR A 276 26.53 23.62 3.36
CA THR A 276 27.94 23.49 3.70
C THR A 276 28.74 23.75 2.40
N THR A 277 29.18 24.96 2.22
CA THR A 277 30.31 25.25 1.34
C THR A 277 31.54 24.72 2.09
N THR A 278 31.76 23.43 1.96
CA THR A 278 33.01 22.81 2.38
C THR A 278 33.48 21.94 1.24
N SER A 279 34.53 22.41 0.60
CA SER A 279 35.47 21.55 -0.06
C SER A 279 35.96 20.51 0.95
N ASP A 280 35.92 19.26 0.51
CA ASP A 280 36.58 18.07 1.07
C ASP A 280 35.77 17.22 2.08
N GLY A 281 35.62 15.94 1.72
CA GLY A 281 35.28 14.84 2.61
C GLY A 281 33.78 14.46 2.70
N GLY A 282 33.26 13.70 1.72
CA GLY A 282 31.90 13.19 1.69
C GLY A 282 31.46 12.45 2.98
N LYS A 283 30.53 13.04 3.70
CA LYS A 283 29.65 12.30 4.61
C LYS A 283 28.25 12.26 4.01
N ARG A 284 27.90 11.10 3.45
CA ARG A 284 26.52 10.79 3.07
C ARG A 284 25.64 10.83 4.33
N ILE A 285 24.54 11.55 4.26
CA ILE A 285 23.51 11.57 5.29
C ILE A 285 22.84 10.18 5.27
N PRO A 286 22.82 9.41 6.35
CA PRO A 286 22.12 8.14 6.40
C PRO A 286 20.60 8.35 6.37
N PRO A 287 19.83 7.43 5.76
CA PRO A 287 18.37 7.42 5.86
C PRO A 287 17.94 7.17 7.32
N PRO A 288 16.71 7.56 7.71
CA PRO A 288 16.19 7.30 9.03
C PRO A 288 16.21 5.80 9.30
N GLN A 289 16.67 5.40 10.47
CA GLN A 289 16.65 4.01 10.91
C GLN A 289 15.20 3.59 11.15
N GLU A 290 14.69 2.70 10.32
CA GLU A 290 13.47 1.95 10.60
C GLU A 290 13.72 1.09 11.86
N LYS A 291 12.91 1.33 12.86
CA LYS A 291 12.75 0.42 14.00
C LYS A 291 11.36 -0.15 13.97
#